data_9d070f37e341252e08def16af2f22c5d
#
_entry.id   9d070f37e341252e08def16af2f22c5d
#
_cell.length_a   1.000
_cell.length_b   1.000
_cell.length_c   1.000
_cell.angle_alpha   90.00
_cell.angle_beta   90.00
_cell.angle_gamma   90.00
#
_symmetry.space_group_name_H-M   'P 1'
#
loop_
_entity.id
_entity.type
_entity.pdbx_description
1 polymer ?
#
loop_
_entity_poly.entity_id
_entity_poly.type
_entity_poly.pdbx_seq_one_letter_code
_entity_poly.pdbx_strand_id
1 'polypeptide(L)'
;MKRFLCVVMIFMPLLLCAQKESGKKPVGLRRLEVSVSDNPMQGGRLEVTYLIEALDMNIAHPPVADGGTLVDVSASELKMKGRYYIREFTFVYDVHCNGNMKIAPLDIQIFDKMVSTRELSVNVAPHPEYGQEWAIARNHLHQLCGYNGSGLKYRYGTSTYRAFYAHDAKVFAIVVDNDYQQYISWPILAYGEGNRMWDGKDASNTVASILDRYDTQLKYLKMHYSGSPMPLMPSSGISPQGVRPLLGDIEYDQDFPYNQAFMRMHHEGTDSLCLAGCGAVALAQILAMNRSQPSGKARYRLKDVWEGEADLDDYHIDWDNMQLRDTASLIFAASASLGSEMSPAHTASSMRNFKPALICNWGYSPRAKYIKDSNDSELIETVYEELDSGRPVVVSGSSHIFVCDGYDQDFLHYNFGWEGDCNGWYRAIVIPSMSEKQLPFTSMIAGISPMDPPSGTYREVSLAREGRLAQALSEEEKEGLTSLKVNGNINGDDIALLRQMCGGAAPDGSSGWTGSLMTLDLSDANIVSGGVYFTETIDTQMQFSASNDVLGQFMFIDCHNLRSIMLPRTVRFVDDYAFFGCSSLQHIDLGGAANNVCLTAFRECDRLETRIPEL
;
A
#
# COMPACT_ATOMS: atom_id res chain seq x y z
N MET A 1 -10.79 50.53 1.47
CA MET A 1 -10.74 51.00 0.08
C MET A 1 -11.21 49.83 -0.80
N LYS A 2 -12.42 49.92 -1.33
CA LYS A 2 -13.01 48.94 -2.24
C LYS A 2 -12.33 49.11 -3.61
N ARG A 3 -11.58 48.14 -4.06
CA ARG A 3 -11.13 48.08 -5.48
C ARG A 3 -12.28 47.51 -6.30
N PHE A 4 -12.89 48.34 -7.10
CA PHE A 4 -13.77 47.94 -8.21
C PHE A 4 -12.89 47.25 -9.25
N LEU A 5 -13.13 45.94 -9.48
CA LEU A 5 -12.63 45.24 -10.66
C LEU A 5 -13.55 45.63 -11.82
N CYS A 6 -13.05 46.45 -12.73
CA CYS A 6 -13.71 46.75 -13.99
C CYS A 6 -13.54 45.51 -14.89
N VAL A 7 -14.57 44.69 -15.02
CA VAL A 7 -14.65 43.64 -16.01
C VAL A 7 -15.00 44.30 -17.34
N VAL A 8 -14.00 44.48 -18.20
CA VAL A 8 -14.22 44.91 -19.58
C VAL A 8 -14.52 43.64 -20.38
N MET A 9 -15.80 43.33 -20.60
CA MET A 9 -16.22 42.30 -21.54
C MET A 9 -15.94 42.80 -22.97
N ILE A 10 -14.92 42.25 -23.59
CA ILE A 10 -14.71 42.44 -25.03
C ILE A 10 -15.68 41.49 -25.74
N PHE A 11 -16.85 42.02 -26.15
CA PHE A 11 -17.75 41.31 -27.05
C PHE A 11 -17.11 41.25 -28.42
N MET A 12 -16.48 40.15 -28.79
CA MET A 12 -16.24 39.83 -30.20
C MET A 12 -17.49 39.16 -30.75
N PRO A 13 -18.25 39.80 -31.66
CA PRO A 13 -19.36 39.14 -32.36
C PRO A 13 -18.76 38.15 -33.34
N LEU A 14 -18.62 36.89 -32.94
CA LEU A 14 -18.39 35.81 -33.90
C LEU A 14 -19.67 35.58 -34.71
N LEU A 15 -19.70 36.21 -35.88
CA LEU A 15 -20.79 36.02 -36.85
C LEU A 15 -20.95 34.54 -37.20
N LEU A 16 -22.19 34.06 -37.05
CA LEU A 16 -22.66 32.75 -37.44
C LEU A 16 -22.05 32.29 -38.77
N CYS A 17 -21.33 31.19 -38.76
CA CYS A 17 -21.18 30.33 -39.90
C CYS A 17 -21.59 28.91 -39.51
N ALA A 18 -22.87 28.59 -39.58
CA ALA A 18 -23.33 27.24 -39.78
C ALA A 18 -22.60 26.67 -41.01
N GLN A 19 -22.18 25.40 -40.97
CA GLN A 19 -21.62 24.74 -42.15
C GLN A 19 -22.48 25.02 -43.35
N LYS A 20 -21.83 25.45 -44.43
CA LYS A 20 -22.47 25.64 -45.71
C LYS A 20 -22.91 24.32 -46.33
N GLU A 21 -24.07 23.85 -45.96
CA GLU A 21 -24.98 23.26 -46.91
C GLU A 21 -26.14 24.26 -47.06
N SER A 22 -26.18 24.92 -48.21
CA SER A 22 -27.18 25.91 -48.61
C SER A 22 -27.37 27.13 -47.67
N GLY A 23 -27.09 28.32 -48.15
CA GLY A 23 -27.13 29.64 -47.50
C GLY A 23 -28.44 30.09 -46.84
N LYS A 24 -29.14 29.24 -46.07
CA LYS A 24 -30.34 29.56 -45.30
C LYS A 24 -30.05 29.38 -43.83
N LYS A 25 -30.34 30.39 -43.00
CA LYS A 25 -30.32 30.27 -41.54
C LYS A 25 -31.10 29.04 -41.07
N PRO A 26 -30.60 28.27 -40.08
CA PRO A 26 -31.36 27.15 -39.53
C PRO A 26 -32.76 27.58 -39.13
N VAL A 27 -33.78 26.80 -39.46
CA VAL A 27 -35.18 27.11 -39.15
C VAL A 27 -35.33 27.05 -37.64
N GLY A 28 -35.75 28.18 -37.03
CA GLY A 28 -36.01 28.28 -35.61
C GLY A 28 -34.89 28.92 -34.76
N LEU A 29 -33.65 29.04 -35.24
CA LEU A 29 -32.57 29.74 -34.56
C LEU A 29 -32.54 31.22 -34.99
N ARG A 30 -32.62 32.14 -34.03
CA ARG A 30 -32.58 33.59 -34.25
C ARG A 30 -31.22 34.20 -33.94
N ARG A 31 -30.61 33.81 -32.79
CA ARG A 31 -29.34 34.34 -32.32
C ARG A 31 -28.53 33.22 -31.61
N LEU A 32 -27.25 33.20 -31.86
CA LEU A 32 -26.28 32.37 -31.16
C LEU A 32 -25.02 33.23 -30.98
N GLU A 33 -24.65 33.47 -29.76
CA GLU A 33 -23.43 34.19 -29.39
C GLU A 33 -22.62 33.34 -28.41
N VAL A 34 -21.30 33.44 -28.51
CA VAL A 34 -20.38 32.76 -27.65
C VAL A 34 -19.46 33.79 -27.03
N SER A 35 -19.32 33.75 -25.74
CA SER A 35 -18.33 34.52 -24.98
C SER A 35 -17.43 33.59 -24.19
N VAL A 36 -16.17 33.98 -24.02
CA VAL A 36 -15.15 33.24 -23.32
C VAL A 36 -14.57 34.19 -22.26
N SER A 37 -14.30 33.69 -21.05
CA SER A 37 -13.66 34.49 -20.00
C SER A 37 -12.27 34.97 -20.45
N ASP A 38 -11.91 36.17 -20.03
CA ASP A 38 -10.65 36.81 -20.41
C ASP A 38 -9.44 36.12 -19.80
N ASN A 39 -8.35 36.05 -20.61
CA ASN A 39 -7.02 35.60 -20.20
C ASN A 39 -6.97 34.25 -19.48
N PRO A 40 -7.46 33.17 -20.08
CA PRO A 40 -7.35 31.86 -19.45
C PRO A 40 -5.88 31.49 -19.26
N MET A 41 -5.57 31.01 -18.07
CA MET A 41 -4.23 30.54 -17.72
C MET A 41 -4.28 29.07 -17.37
N GLN A 42 -3.19 28.38 -17.65
CA GLN A 42 -2.99 27.02 -17.21
C GLN A 42 -3.17 26.90 -15.68
N GLY A 43 -3.90 25.89 -15.23
CA GLY A 43 -4.23 25.71 -13.82
C GLY A 43 -5.40 26.57 -13.32
N GLY A 44 -5.92 27.49 -14.15
CA GLY A 44 -7.10 28.29 -13.87
C GLY A 44 -8.39 27.67 -14.40
N ARG A 45 -9.47 28.46 -14.37
CA ARG A 45 -10.78 28.11 -14.94
C ARG A 45 -11.07 28.94 -16.17
N LEU A 46 -11.69 28.29 -17.16
CA LEU A 46 -12.20 28.90 -18.38
C LEU A 46 -13.72 28.77 -18.39
N GLU A 47 -14.42 29.90 -18.49
CA GLU A 47 -15.87 29.92 -18.66
C GLU A 47 -16.22 30.20 -20.12
N VAL A 48 -17.08 29.36 -20.69
CA VAL A 48 -17.59 29.50 -22.04
C VAL A 48 -19.11 29.59 -21.98
N THR A 49 -19.64 30.74 -22.34
CA THR A 49 -21.09 31.01 -22.27
C THR A 49 -21.67 31.13 -23.70
N TYR A 50 -22.72 30.35 -23.95
CA TYR A 50 -23.50 30.38 -25.18
C TYR A 50 -24.85 31.05 -24.90
N LEU A 51 -25.10 32.20 -25.53
CA LEU A 51 -26.41 32.85 -25.54
C LEU A 51 -27.20 32.33 -26.75
N ILE A 52 -28.30 31.64 -26.50
CA ILE A 52 -29.15 31.05 -27.57
C ILE A 52 -30.52 31.71 -27.54
N GLU A 53 -30.99 32.20 -28.72
CA GLU A 53 -32.35 32.68 -28.95
C GLU A 53 -32.98 31.84 -30.06
N ALA A 54 -33.92 30.96 -29.69
CA ALA A 54 -34.53 30.00 -30.60
C ALA A 54 -36.01 29.73 -30.29
N LEU A 55 -36.75 29.15 -31.26
CA LEU A 55 -38.16 28.76 -31.05
C LEU A 55 -38.32 27.57 -30.12
N ASP A 56 -37.29 26.74 -30.04
CA ASP A 56 -37.13 25.61 -29.15
C ASP A 56 -35.62 25.38 -28.97
N MET A 57 -35.17 24.82 -27.84
CA MET A 57 -33.77 24.52 -27.65
C MET A 57 -33.53 23.44 -26.58
N ASN A 58 -32.66 22.51 -26.94
CA ASN A 58 -32.09 21.54 -26.03
C ASN A 58 -30.62 21.33 -26.37
N ILE A 59 -29.77 21.10 -25.36
CA ILE A 59 -28.36 20.76 -25.54
C ILE A 59 -28.22 19.26 -25.40
N ALA A 60 -27.76 18.59 -26.47
CA ALA A 60 -27.62 17.14 -26.49
C ALA A 60 -26.50 16.67 -25.57
N HIS A 61 -25.32 17.29 -25.69
CA HIS A 61 -24.16 16.98 -24.87
C HIS A 61 -23.34 18.24 -24.61
N PRO A 62 -22.69 18.36 -23.41
CA PRO A 62 -21.70 19.39 -23.16
C PRO A 62 -20.54 19.29 -24.16
N PRO A 63 -19.96 20.41 -24.63
CA PRO A 63 -18.81 20.36 -25.53
C PRO A 63 -17.56 19.88 -24.79
N VAL A 64 -16.83 18.94 -25.41
CA VAL A 64 -15.58 18.41 -24.90
C VAL A 64 -14.45 19.40 -25.22
N ALA A 65 -13.51 19.57 -24.31
CA ALA A 65 -12.34 20.43 -24.49
C ALA A 65 -11.06 19.60 -24.57
N ASP A 66 -10.25 19.82 -25.62
CA ASP A 66 -8.89 19.32 -25.69
C ASP A 66 -7.98 20.25 -24.89
N GLY A 67 -7.37 19.74 -23.81
CA GLY A 67 -6.58 20.53 -22.87
C GLY A 67 -7.37 21.12 -21.69
N GLY A 68 -8.60 20.66 -21.45
CA GLY A 68 -9.40 21.06 -20.29
C GLY A 68 -10.42 20.00 -19.88
N THR A 69 -10.81 20.00 -18.60
CA THR A 69 -11.86 19.13 -18.06
C THR A 69 -13.09 19.95 -17.69
N LEU A 70 -14.26 19.56 -18.16
CA LEU A 70 -15.52 20.18 -17.77
C LEU A 70 -15.82 19.89 -16.30
N VAL A 71 -15.98 20.95 -15.50
CA VAL A 71 -16.18 20.84 -14.04
C VAL A 71 -17.52 21.37 -13.57
N ASP A 72 -18.16 22.24 -14.36
CA ASP A 72 -19.49 22.76 -14.03
C ASP A 72 -20.27 23.10 -15.28
N VAL A 73 -21.60 22.98 -15.19
CA VAL A 73 -22.56 23.38 -16.23
C VAL A 73 -23.71 24.10 -15.58
N SER A 74 -23.94 25.32 -15.98
CA SER A 74 -25.08 26.11 -15.50
C SER A 74 -25.89 26.68 -16.67
N ALA A 75 -27.15 27.01 -16.39
CA ALA A 75 -28.03 27.65 -17.35
C ALA A 75 -28.84 28.75 -16.67
N SER A 76 -28.96 29.91 -17.34
CA SER A 76 -29.78 31.00 -16.85
C SER A 76 -31.28 30.64 -16.84
N GLU A 77 -32.09 31.45 -16.18
CA GLU A 77 -33.54 31.32 -16.32
C GLU A 77 -33.99 31.47 -17.76
N LEU A 78 -34.98 30.67 -18.18
CA LEU A 78 -35.56 30.71 -19.53
C LEU A 78 -36.41 31.96 -19.66
N LYS A 79 -36.04 32.86 -20.54
CA LYS A 79 -36.77 34.08 -20.87
C LYS A 79 -37.46 33.99 -22.20
N MET A 80 -38.61 34.64 -22.37
CA MET A 80 -39.32 34.73 -23.65
C MET A 80 -39.26 36.16 -24.21
N LYS A 81 -38.96 36.25 -25.50
CA LYS A 81 -39.03 37.51 -26.25
C LYS A 81 -39.82 37.28 -27.54
N GLY A 82 -41.10 37.66 -27.48
CA GLY A 82 -42.06 37.32 -28.54
C GLY A 82 -42.29 35.77 -28.56
N ARG A 83 -42.03 35.12 -29.67
CA ARG A 83 -42.18 33.69 -29.85
C ARG A 83 -40.86 32.88 -29.61
N TYR A 84 -39.78 33.56 -29.26
CA TYR A 84 -38.46 32.95 -29.07
C TYR A 84 -38.14 32.81 -27.60
N TYR A 85 -37.51 31.69 -27.24
CA TYR A 85 -36.90 31.46 -25.96
C TYR A 85 -35.46 31.97 -25.98
N ILE A 86 -35.01 32.59 -24.91
CA ILE A 86 -33.63 33.05 -24.70
C ILE A 86 -33.08 32.41 -23.45
N ARG A 87 -31.91 31.79 -23.60
CA ARG A 87 -31.20 31.17 -22.48
C ARG A 87 -29.69 31.25 -22.67
N GLU A 88 -28.97 31.45 -21.61
CA GLU A 88 -27.51 31.33 -21.54
C GLU A 88 -27.14 29.99 -20.91
N PHE A 89 -26.19 29.30 -21.53
CA PHE A 89 -25.58 28.08 -21.01
C PHE A 89 -24.10 28.35 -20.79
N THR A 90 -23.63 28.18 -19.57
CA THR A 90 -22.24 28.37 -19.19
C THR A 90 -21.59 27.03 -18.85
N PHE A 91 -20.49 26.74 -19.51
CA PHE A 91 -19.64 25.58 -19.29
C PHE A 91 -18.34 26.06 -18.67
N VAL A 92 -17.96 25.48 -17.53
CA VAL A 92 -16.74 25.82 -16.82
C VAL A 92 -15.75 24.68 -16.97
N TYR A 93 -14.57 25.01 -17.49
CA TYR A 93 -13.49 24.04 -17.68
C TYR A 93 -12.33 24.38 -16.74
N ASP A 94 -11.80 23.37 -16.10
CA ASP A 94 -10.46 23.43 -15.52
C ASP A 94 -9.42 23.34 -16.64
N VAL A 95 -8.51 24.31 -16.73
CA VAL A 95 -7.56 24.44 -17.83
C VAL A 95 -6.28 23.70 -17.53
N HIS A 96 -5.91 22.75 -18.38
CA HIS A 96 -4.74 21.89 -18.17
C HIS A 96 -3.55 22.23 -19.09
N CYS A 97 -3.83 22.69 -20.32
CA CYS A 97 -2.80 23.03 -21.30
C CYS A 97 -2.26 24.45 -21.15
N ASN A 98 -1.16 24.72 -21.78
CA ASN A 98 -0.75 26.04 -22.23
C ASN A 98 -0.76 26.09 -23.77
N GLY A 99 -0.94 27.28 -24.36
CA GLY A 99 -1.08 27.44 -25.79
C GLY A 99 -2.54 27.29 -26.26
N ASN A 100 -2.76 26.59 -27.36
CA ASN A 100 -4.05 26.57 -28.02
C ASN A 100 -4.96 25.44 -27.49
N MET A 101 -5.94 25.80 -26.66
CA MET A 101 -7.00 24.90 -26.19
C MET A 101 -8.14 24.86 -27.19
N LYS A 102 -8.62 23.68 -27.55
CA LYS A 102 -9.72 23.49 -28.48
C LYS A 102 -10.96 22.98 -27.75
N ILE A 103 -12.09 23.60 -28.00
CA ILE A 103 -13.40 23.19 -27.47
C ILE A 103 -14.25 22.74 -28.63
N ALA A 104 -14.73 21.50 -28.59
CA ALA A 104 -15.55 20.90 -29.62
C ALA A 104 -16.82 21.72 -29.88
N PRO A 105 -17.44 21.60 -31.08
CA PRO A 105 -18.71 22.22 -31.37
C PRO A 105 -19.79 21.87 -30.33
N LEU A 106 -20.59 22.86 -29.92
CA LEU A 106 -21.80 22.63 -29.16
C LEU A 106 -22.93 22.23 -30.08
N ASP A 107 -23.55 21.09 -29.81
CA ASP A 107 -24.72 20.59 -30.58
C ASP A 107 -26.01 21.00 -29.87
N ILE A 108 -26.81 21.81 -30.59
CA ILE A 108 -28.08 22.38 -30.14
C ILE A 108 -29.20 21.72 -30.95
N GLN A 109 -30.09 21.01 -30.28
CA GLN A 109 -31.30 20.50 -30.89
C GLN A 109 -32.39 21.59 -30.92
N ILE A 110 -32.91 21.90 -32.08
CA ILE A 110 -34.02 22.82 -32.31
C ILE A 110 -35.12 22.03 -33.04
N PHE A 111 -36.19 21.67 -32.34
CA PHE A 111 -37.18 20.70 -32.77
C PHE A 111 -36.54 19.36 -33.16
N ASP A 112 -36.66 18.97 -34.43
CA ASP A 112 -36.12 17.73 -35.04
C ASP A 112 -34.75 17.92 -35.72
N LYS A 113 -34.15 19.11 -35.60
CA LYS A 113 -32.91 19.47 -36.31
C LYS A 113 -31.78 19.76 -35.33
N MET A 114 -30.58 19.25 -35.67
CA MET A 114 -29.36 19.57 -34.98
C MET A 114 -28.64 20.75 -35.63
N VAL A 115 -28.21 21.69 -34.79
CA VAL A 115 -27.39 22.85 -35.18
C VAL A 115 -26.12 22.83 -34.37
N SER A 116 -24.98 22.68 -35.03
CA SER A 116 -23.68 22.66 -34.37
C SER A 116 -22.98 24.02 -34.46
N THR A 117 -22.33 24.46 -33.37
CA THR A 117 -21.43 25.60 -33.43
C THR A 117 -20.12 25.24 -34.15
N ARG A 118 -19.20 26.20 -34.26
CA ARG A 118 -17.82 25.88 -34.66
C ARG A 118 -17.00 25.47 -33.47
N GLU A 119 -15.92 24.70 -33.71
CA GLU A 119 -14.85 24.51 -32.76
C GLU A 119 -14.31 25.88 -32.32
N LEU A 120 -14.15 26.06 -31.01
CA LEU A 120 -13.51 27.23 -30.42
C LEU A 120 -12.04 26.96 -30.19
N SER A 121 -11.20 27.94 -30.46
CA SER A 121 -9.78 27.90 -30.25
C SER A 121 -9.43 29.02 -29.26
N VAL A 122 -8.96 28.65 -28.09
CA VAL A 122 -8.69 29.59 -27.00
C VAL A 122 -7.19 29.54 -26.66
N ASN A 123 -6.51 30.67 -26.72
CA ASN A 123 -5.10 30.75 -26.36
C ASN A 123 -4.95 30.87 -24.84
N VAL A 124 -4.33 29.86 -24.23
CA VAL A 124 -4.09 29.76 -22.79
C VAL A 124 -2.68 30.19 -22.49
N ALA A 125 -2.52 31.14 -21.58
CA ALA A 125 -1.21 31.55 -21.09
C ALA A 125 -0.59 30.49 -20.16
N PRO A 126 0.74 30.27 -20.18
CA PRO A 126 1.40 29.43 -19.20
C PRO A 126 1.22 29.99 -17.79
N HIS A 127 1.23 29.12 -16.79
CA HIS A 127 1.17 29.58 -15.39
C HIS A 127 2.47 30.36 -15.05
N PRO A 128 2.40 31.64 -14.71
CA PRO A 128 3.60 32.47 -14.59
C PRO A 128 4.50 32.08 -13.40
N GLU A 129 3.92 31.45 -12.36
CA GLU A 129 4.65 31.12 -11.13
C GLU A 129 5.37 29.76 -11.16
N TYR A 130 4.96 28.83 -12.06
CA TYR A 130 5.45 27.42 -12.02
C TYR A 130 5.85 26.89 -13.40
N GLY A 131 6.18 27.76 -14.35
CA GLY A 131 6.43 27.36 -15.74
C GLY A 131 7.66 26.45 -15.91
N GLN A 132 8.68 26.60 -15.08
CA GLN A 132 9.87 25.78 -15.12
C GLN A 132 9.62 24.39 -14.55
N GLU A 133 8.99 24.29 -13.39
CA GLU A 133 8.63 23.02 -12.74
C GLU A 133 7.64 22.25 -13.61
N TRP A 134 6.68 22.92 -14.22
CA TRP A 134 5.75 22.30 -15.16
C TRP A 134 6.48 21.71 -16.37
N ALA A 135 7.46 22.42 -16.94
CA ALA A 135 8.27 21.94 -18.06
C ALA A 135 9.08 20.69 -17.67
N ILE A 136 9.64 20.66 -16.46
CA ILE A 136 10.37 19.51 -15.93
C ILE A 136 9.41 18.33 -15.78
N ALA A 137 8.25 18.52 -15.14
CA ALA A 137 7.22 17.48 -14.97
C ALA A 137 6.79 16.88 -16.31
N ARG A 138 6.44 17.73 -17.26
CA ARG A 138 6.03 17.34 -18.61
C ARG A 138 7.10 16.53 -19.34
N ASN A 139 8.35 17.01 -19.34
CA ASN A 139 9.44 16.34 -20.03
C ASN A 139 9.73 14.97 -19.41
N HIS A 140 9.68 14.87 -18.09
CA HIS A 140 9.87 13.62 -17.38
C HIS A 140 8.77 12.61 -17.72
N LEU A 141 7.50 12.99 -17.63
CA LEU A 141 6.36 12.13 -17.99
C LEU A 141 6.37 11.73 -19.46
N HIS A 142 6.81 12.64 -20.37
CA HIS A 142 6.97 12.31 -21.78
C HIS A 142 8.02 11.21 -22.02
N GLN A 143 9.15 11.28 -21.32
CA GLN A 143 10.22 10.28 -21.44
C GLN A 143 9.82 8.91 -20.88
N LEU A 144 9.04 8.88 -19.79
CA LEU A 144 8.68 7.65 -19.09
C LEU A 144 7.51 6.91 -19.73
N CYS A 145 6.41 7.59 -20.01
CA CYS A 145 5.16 6.99 -20.48
C CYS A 145 4.65 7.57 -21.82
N GLY A 146 5.46 8.39 -22.50
CA GLY A 146 5.08 9.00 -23.77
C GLY A 146 4.00 10.10 -23.63
N TYR A 147 3.71 10.56 -22.42
CA TYR A 147 2.72 11.61 -22.20
C TYR A 147 3.11 12.91 -22.91
N ASN A 148 2.20 13.47 -23.71
CA ASN A 148 2.48 14.65 -24.53
C ASN A 148 2.23 15.98 -23.81
N GLY A 149 1.75 15.96 -22.57
CA GLY A 149 1.62 17.11 -21.70
C GLY A 149 0.41 18.02 -21.92
N SER A 150 -0.57 17.63 -22.72
CA SER A 150 -1.71 18.51 -23.06
C SER A 150 -2.67 18.77 -21.90
N GLY A 151 -2.75 17.87 -20.93
CA GLY A 151 -3.66 17.95 -19.77
C GLY A 151 -2.98 18.14 -18.41
N LEU A 152 -1.67 18.33 -18.37
CA LEU A 152 -0.93 18.43 -17.12
C LEU A 152 -1.24 19.73 -16.36
N LYS A 153 -1.78 19.61 -15.15
CA LYS A 153 -2.27 20.71 -14.31
C LYS A 153 -1.54 20.77 -13.00
N TYR A 154 -1.17 21.98 -12.55
CA TYR A 154 -0.76 22.22 -11.16
C TYR A 154 -1.89 21.87 -10.20
N ARG A 155 -1.59 21.15 -9.15
CA ARG A 155 -2.56 20.73 -8.11
C ARG A 155 -2.32 21.43 -6.80
N TYR A 156 -1.12 21.35 -6.26
CA TYR A 156 -0.71 21.96 -5.01
C TYR A 156 0.81 22.00 -4.92
N GLY A 157 1.33 22.67 -3.91
CA GLY A 157 2.75 22.71 -3.60
C GLY A 157 3.02 23.42 -2.28
N THR A 158 4.27 23.33 -1.86
CA THR A 158 4.82 24.06 -0.72
C THR A 158 5.87 25.06 -1.18
N SER A 159 6.67 25.58 -0.27
CA SER A 159 7.84 26.37 -0.63
C SER A 159 8.96 25.55 -1.27
N THR A 160 8.90 24.21 -1.25
CA THR A 160 9.97 23.30 -1.66
C THR A 160 9.67 22.46 -2.88
N TYR A 161 8.41 22.21 -3.20
CA TYR A 161 7.98 21.39 -4.35
C TYR A 161 6.66 21.85 -4.96
N ARG A 162 6.39 21.37 -6.18
CA ARG A 162 5.16 21.55 -6.95
C ARG A 162 4.67 20.20 -7.46
N ALA A 163 3.38 19.94 -7.30
CA ALA A 163 2.71 18.72 -7.74
C ALA A 163 1.82 19.00 -8.94
N PHE A 164 2.00 18.19 -9.98
CA PHE A 164 1.27 18.27 -11.24
C PHE A 164 0.57 16.94 -11.51
N TYR A 165 -0.64 17.01 -12.05
CA TYR A 165 -1.45 15.85 -12.40
C TYR A 165 -2.20 16.08 -13.72
N ALA A 166 -2.25 15.06 -14.56
CA ALA A 166 -3.02 15.01 -15.79
C ALA A 166 -4.14 13.99 -15.67
N HIS A 167 -5.36 14.49 -15.57
CA HIS A 167 -6.55 13.63 -15.36
C HIS A 167 -6.85 12.75 -16.58
N ASP A 168 -6.63 13.26 -17.79
CA ASP A 168 -6.86 12.58 -19.05
C ASP A 168 -5.97 11.35 -19.27
N ALA A 169 -4.75 11.39 -18.74
CA ALA A 169 -3.78 10.30 -18.83
C ALA A 169 -3.51 9.60 -17.48
N LYS A 170 -4.16 10.05 -16.40
CA LYS A 170 -3.98 9.53 -15.02
C LYS A 170 -2.52 9.48 -14.59
N VAL A 171 -1.73 10.50 -14.94
CA VAL A 171 -0.31 10.59 -14.58
C VAL A 171 -0.02 11.80 -13.71
N PHE A 172 0.96 11.67 -12.84
CA PHE A 172 1.42 12.76 -11.98
C PHE A 172 2.93 12.88 -11.93
N ALA A 173 3.41 14.07 -11.57
CA ALA A 173 4.81 14.30 -11.19
C ALA A 173 4.88 15.35 -10.08
N ILE A 174 5.81 15.13 -9.14
CA ILE A 174 6.14 16.07 -8.07
C ILE A 174 7.57 16.55 -8.31
N VAL A 175 7.70 17.84 -8.49
CA VAL A 175 8.94 18.50 -8.89
C VAL A 175 9.42 19.43 -7.79
N VAL A 176 10.72 19.43 -7.54
CA VAL A 176 11.39 20.35 -6.62
C VAL A 176 11.20 21.78 -7.11
N ASP A 177 10.80 22.68 -6.19
CA ASP A 177 10.68 24.11 -6.46
C ASP A 177 11.99 24.71 -6.98
N ASN A 178 11.90 25.66 -7.89
CA ASN A 178 13.05 26.28 -8.56
C ASN A 178 14.14 26.79 -7.61
N ASP A 179 13.73 27.34 -6.45
CA ASP A 179 14.67 27.85 -5.43
C ASP A 179 15.50 26.76 -4.76
N TYR A 180 15.11 25.50 -4.89
CA TYR A 180 15.75 24.33 -4.29
C TYR A 180 16.44 23.43 -5.32
N GLN A 181 16.19 23.59 -6.62
CA GLN A 181 16.77 22.74 -7.67
C GLN A 181 18.29 22.78 -7.71
N GLN A 182 18.90 23.87 -7.28
CA GLN A 182 20.36 23.99 -7.18
C GLN A 182 21.00 23.03 -6.16
N TYR A 183 20.23 22.46 -5.25
CA TYR A 183 20.72 21.54 -4.21
C TYR A 183 20.57 20.06 -4.56
N ILE A 184 19.87 19.74 -5.62
CA ILE A 184 19.58 18.36 -6.02
C ILE A 184 19.80 18.18 -7.53
N SER A 185 20.50 17.10 -7.90
CA SER A 185 20.89 16.86 -9.30
C SER A 185 19.70 16.47 -10.21
N TRP A 186 18.66 15.88 -9.66
CA TRP A 186 17.45 15.50 -10.39
C TRP A 186 16.19 15.96 -9.66
N PRO A 187 15.48 16.97 -10.17
CA PRO A 187 14.45 17.67 -9.43
C PRO A 187 13.09 16.96 -9.39
N ILE A 188 13.03 15.65 -9.63
CA ILE A 188 11.81 14.84 -9.48
C ILE A 188 11.82 14.15 -8.11
N LEU A 189 10.74 14.30 -7.35
CA LEU A 189 10.53 13.65 -6.05
C LEU A 189 9.63 12.43 -6.14
N ALA A 190 8.60 12.49 -6.97
CA ALA A 190 7.71 11.37 -7.23
C ALA A 190 7.05 11.52 -8.61
N TYR A 191 6.63 10.39 -9.18
CA TYR A 191 5.85 10.32 -10.41
C TYR A 191 5.10 8.99 -10.48
N GLY A 192 4.06 8.91 -11.28
CA GLY A 192 3.33 7.66 -11.44
C GLY A 192 2.12 7.77 -12.35
N GLU A 193 1.50 6.62 -12.54
CA GLU A 193 0.20 6.45 -13.16
C GLU A 193 -0.79 6.06 -12.07
N GLY A 194 -1.91 6.78 -11.95
CA GLY A 194 -2.90 6.51 -10.92
C GLY A 194 -4.20 7.25 -11.17
N ASN A 195 -5.31 6.70 -10.69
CA ASN A 195 -6.65 7.24 -10.93
C ASN A 195 -6.81 8.64 -10.35
N ARG A 196 -6.23 8.89 -9.18
CA ARG A 196 -6.20 10.19 -8.52
C ARG A 196 -4.83 10.42 -7.89
N MET A 197 -4.49 11.67 -7.76
CA MET A 197 -3.38 12.15 -6.96
C MET A 197 -3.94 12.79 -5.70
N TRP A 198 -3.23 12.65 -4.57
CA TRP A 198 -3.56 13.37 -3.34
C TRP A 198 -3.68 14.88 -3.61
N ASP A 199 -4.75 15.49 -3.11
CA ASP A 199 -5.12 16.89 -3.39
C ASP A 199 -4.60 17.91 -2.36
N GLY A 200 -3.80 17.47 -1.42
CA GLY A 200 -3.21 18.30 -0.38
C GLY A 200 -4.13 18.59 0.83
N LYS A 201 -5.32 17.99 0.92
CA LYS A 201 -6.31 18.37 1.95
C LYS A 201 -6.32 17.47 3.18
N ASP A 202 -5.97 16.20 3.02
CA ASP A 202 -5.94 15.25 4.14
C ASP A 202 -4.50 15.04 4.63
N ALA A 203 -4.16 15.71 5.74
CA ALA A 203 -2.85 15.61 6.37
C ALA A 203 -2.59 14.26 7.05
N SER A 204 -3.62 13.43 7.28
CA SER A 204 -3.48 12.09 7.86
C SER A 204 -3.06 11.04 6.84
N ASN A 205 -3.10 11.36 5.57
CA ASN A 205 -2.76 10.47 4.47
C ASN A 205 -1.26 10.16 4.43
N THR A 206 -0.91 8.90 4.09
CA THR A 206 0.47 8.44 3.98
C THR A 206 1.28 9.23 2.95
N VAL A 207 0.67 9.61 1.83
CA VAL A 207 1.31 10.45 0.80
C VAL A 207 1.66 11.82 1.36
N ALA A 208 0.79 12.42 2.17
CA ALA A 208 1.09 13.66 2.88
C ALA A 208 2.35 13.54 3.73
N SER A 209 2.47 12.45 4.48
CA SER A 209 3.65 12.18 5.30
C SER A 209 4.93 12.00 4.47
N ILE A 210 4.86 11.37 3.30
CA ILE A 210 5.99 11.27 2.37
C ILE A 210 6.43 12.67 1.92
N LEU A 211 5.46 13.50 1.53
CA LEU A 211 5.73 14.84 1.03
C LEU A 211 6.25 15.79 2.11
N ASP A 212 5.78 15.67 3.35
CA ASP A 212 6.30 16.42 4.50
C ASP A 212 7.77 16.06 4.80
N ARG A 213 8.15 14.79 4.60
CA ARG A 213 9.55 14.36 4.69
C ARG A 213 10.40 15.01 3.61
N TYR A 214 9.94 15.06 2.35
CA TYR A 214 10.64 15.77 1.29
C TYR A 214 10.78 17.27 1.60
N ASP A 215 9.73 17.89 2.09
CA ASP A 215 9.76 19.31 2.49
C ASP A 215 10.84 19.57 3.56
N THR A 216 10.88 18.70 4.57
CA THR A 216 11.89 18.77 5.65
C THR A 216 13.31 18.56 5.12
N GLN A 217 13.53 17.55 4.28
CA GLN A 217 14.82 17.24 3.70
C GLN A 217 15.34 18.37 2.80
N LEU A 218 14.49 18.93 1.94
CA LEU A 218 14.87 20.04 1.06
C LEU A 218 15.21 21.32 1.85
N LYS A 219 14.43 21.64 2.89
CA LYS A 219 14.75 22.75 3.80
C LYS A 219 16.08 22.53 4.52
N TYR A 220 16.37 21.31 4.97
CA TYR A 220 17.65 20.96 5.57
C TYR A 220 18.80 21.18 4.58
N LEU A 221 18.68 20.74 3.32
CA LEU A 221 19.68 20.98 2.26
C LEU A 221 19.98 22.46 2.10
N LYS A 222 18.95 23.30 1.98
CA LYS A 222 19.12 24.75 1.82
C LYS A 222 19.87 25.39 3.00
N MET A 223 19.67 24.89 4.22
CA MET A 223 20.32 25.44 5.42
C MET A 223 21.77 24.96 5.60
N HIS A 224 22.11 23.76 5.18
CA HIS A 224 23.38 23.12 5.56
C HIS A 224 24.32 22.84 4.38
N TYR A 225 23.84 22.99 3.14
CA TYR A 225 24.61 22.63 1.97
C TYR A 225 25.04 23.85 1.15
N SER A 226 26.36 24.05 1.04
CA SER A 226 26.99 25.17 0.30
C SER A 226 27.84 24.72 -0.89
N GLY A 227 27.71 23.46 -1.32
CA GLY A 227 28.55 22.85 -2.37
C GLY A 227 27.84 22.66 -3.72
N SER A 228 28.41 21.83 -4.58
CA SER A 228 27.79 21.39 -5.83
C SER A 228 26.51 20.60 -5.53
N PRO A 229 25.52 20.54 -6.45
CA PRO A 229 24.31 19.75 -6.26
C PRO A 229 24.63 18.35 -5.76
N MET A 230 23.89 17.88 -4.77
CA MET A 230 24.09 16.55 -4.21
C MET A 230 23.89 15.51 -5.31
N PRO A 231 24.90 14.69 -5.64
CA PRO A 231 24.74 13.65 -6.62
C PRO A 231 23.67 12.68 -6.11
N LEU A 232 22.85 12.17 -7.02
CA LEU A 232 22.04 10.99 -6.74
C LEU A 232 23.02 9.90 -6.32
N MET A 233 22.83 9.32 -5.14
CA MET A 233 23.64 8.20 -4.71
C MET A 233 23.14 6.95 -5.46
N PRO A 234 23.89 6.42 -6.43
CA PRO A 234 23.65 5.05 -6.83
C PRO A 234 23.92 4.20 -5.60
N SER A 235 22.92 3.49 -5.11
CA SER A 235 23.12 2.49 -4.07
C SER A 235 24.17 1.51 -4.60
N SER A 236 25.31 1.44 -3.93
CA SER A 236 26.41 0.57 -4.29
C SER A 236 25.92 -0.89 -4.21
N GLY A 237 25.77 -1.55 -5.35
CA GLY A 237 25.45 -2.96 -5.44
C GLY A 237 24.09 -3.33 -6.05
N ILE A 238 23.31 -2.36 -6.51
CA ILE A 238 21.98 -2.60 -7.11
C ILE A 238 22.12 -2.91 -8.60
N SER A 239 21.23 -3.80 -9.07
CA SER A 239 21.09 -4.08 -10.50
C SER A 239 20.81 -2.79 -11.27
N PRO A 240 21.58 -2.46 -12.33
CA PRO A 240 21.39 -1.23 -13.09
C PRO A 240 20.07 -1.18 -13.89
N GLN A 241 19.24 -2.23 -13.82
CA GLN A 241 18.01 -2.34 -14.62
C GLN A 241 16.72 -2.08 -13.84
N GLY A 242 16.77 -1.93 -12.51
CA GLY A 242 15.56 -1.78 -11.70
C GLY A 242 14.62 -2.99 -11.75
N VAL A 243 13.55 -2.95 -10.98
CA VAL A 243 12.46 -3.95 -10.98
C VAL A 243 11.15 -3.23 -11.23
N ARG A 244 10.43 -3.62 -12.29
CA ARG A 244 9.09 -3.11 -12.57
C ARG A 244 8.11 -3.53 -11.47
N PRO A 245 6.99 -2.81 -11.28
CA PRO A 245 5.99 -3.17 -10.28
C PRO A 245 5.56 -4.62 -10.40
N LEU A 246 5.85 -5.42 -9.39
CA LEU A 246 5.60 -6.88 -9.38
C LEU A 246 4.12 -7.21 -9.31
N LEU A 247 3.31 -6.33 -8.70
CA LEU A 247 1.85 -6.50 -8.61
C LEU A 247 1.16 -6.24 -9.96
N GLY A 248 1.80 -5.52 -10.90
CA GLY A 248 1.20 -5.20 -12.19
C GLY A 248 -0.13 -4.47 -12.04
N ASP A 249 -1.20 -5.04 -12.62
CA ASP A 249 -2.56 -4.46 -12.60
C ASP A 249 -3.37 -4.83 -11.33
N ILE A 250 -2.73 -5.40 -10.31
CA ILE A 250 -3.41 -5.71 -9.03
C ILE A 250 -3.52 -4.43 -8.21
N GLU A 251 -4.70 -3.81 -8.23
CA GLU A 251 -5.01 -2.55 -7.56
C GLU A 251 -6.31 -2.69 -6.77
N TYR A 252 -6.22 -3.13 -5.52
CA TYR A 252 -7.38 -3.32 -4.64
C TYR A 252 -7.62 -2.10 -3.76
N ASP A 253 -8.83 -2.03 -3.17
CA ASP A 253 -9.23 -0.97 -2.25
C ASP A 253 -9.81 -1.54 -0.94
N GLN A 254 -10.04 -0.65 0.02
CA GLN A 254 -10.59 -0.96 1.34
C GLN A 254 -12.10 -0.81 1.39
N ASP A 255 -12.67 -0.04 0.46
CA ASP A 255 -14.07 0.33 0.39
C ASP A 255 -14.89 -0.58 -0.55
N PHE A 256 -16.18 -0.26 -0.68
CA PHE A 256 -17.05 -0.94 -1.62
C PHE A 256 -16.58 -0.66 -3.08
N PRO A 257 -16.49 -1.70 -3.90
CA PRO A 257 -17.04 -3.06 -3.74
C PRO A 257 -16.08 -4.11 -3.13
N TYR A 258 -14.86 -3.76 -2.79
CA TYR A 258 -13.83 -4.67 -2.29
C TYR A 258 -14.12 -5.21 -0.88
N ASN A 259 -14.90 -4.49 -0.08
CA ASN A 259 -15.34 -4.92 1.25
C ASN A 259 -16.74 -5.59 1.28
N GLN A 260 -17.31 -5.98 0.14
CA GLN A 260 -18.67 -6.54 0.10
C GLN A 260 -18.82 -7.88 0.83
N ALA A 261 -17.72 -8.59 1.11
CA ALA A 261 -17.71 -9.83 1.91
C ALA A 261 -17.65 -9.58 3.43
N PHE A 262 -17.46 -8.33 3.85
CA PHE A 262 -17.36 -7.97 5.27
C PHE A 262 -18.74 -7.80 5.91
N MET A 263 -18.77 -7.92 7.24
CA MET A 263 -19.98 -7.74 8.03
C MET A 263 -20.46 -6.30 8.04
N ARG A 264 -21.78 -6.14 8.26
CA ARG A 264 -22.38 -4.84 8.54
C ARG A 264 -22.45 -4.60 10.04
N MET A 265 -22.15 -3.38 10.45
CA MET A 265 -22.28 -2.92 11.83
C MET A 265 -23.04 -1.60 11.86
N HIS A 266 -23.75 -1.33 12.96
CA HIS A 266 -24.39 -0.04 13.16
C HIS A 266 -23.35 1.02 13.49
N HIS A 267 -23.25 2.05 12.66
CA HIS A 267 -22.32 3.16 12.82
C HIS A 267 -22.97 4.46 12.35
N GLU A 268 -22.89 5.52 13.18
CA GLU A 268 -23.43 6.85 12.87
C GLU A 268 -24.90 6.84 12.40
N GLY A 269 -25.73 5.97 12.98
CA GLY A 269 -27.15 5.89 12.67
C GLY A 269 -27.51 5.08 11.41
N THR A 270 -26.54 4.42 10.78
CA THR A 270 -26.73 3.55 9.60
C THR A 270 -26.03 2.19 9.77
N ASP A 271 -26.53 1.16 9.07
CA ASP A 271 -25.86 -0.13 8.99
C ASP A 271 -24.87 -0.11 7.81
N SER A 272 -23.59 0.03 8.13
CA SER A 272 -22.51 0.16 7.16
C SER A 272 -21.64 -1.10 7.15
N LEU A 273 -21.05 -1.44 5.98
CA LEU A 273 -20.02 -2.49 5.88
C LEU A 273 -18.78 -2.06 6.67
N CYS A 274 -18.14 -3.03 7.32
CA CYS A 274 -16.79 -2.80 7.84
C CYS A 274 -15.81 -2.51 6.69
N LEU A 275 -14.86 -1.61 6.92
CA LEU A 275 -13.75 -1.41 5.98
C LEU A 275 -12.87 -2.66 5.94
N ALA A 276 -12.25 -2.92 4.79
CA ALA A 276 -11.34 -4.05 4.66
C ALA A 276 -10.06 -3.90 5.50
N GLY A 277 -9.56 -2.68 5.57
CA GLY A 277 -8.31 -2.34 6.27
C GLY A 277 -7.07 -2.51 5.40
N CYS A 278 -6.14 -1.56 5.54
CA CYS A 278 -4.93 -1.48 4.71
C CYS A 278 -4.06 -2.75 4.76
N GLY A 279 -3.91 -3.36 5.94
CA GLY A 279 -3.14 -4.59 6.09
C GLY A 279 -3.74 -5.77 5.32
N ALA A 280 -5.06 -5.91 5.33
CA ALA A 280 -5.76 -6.94 4.57
C ALA A 280 -5.61 -6.75 3.06
N VAL A 281 -5.74 -5.51 2.58
CA VAL A 281 -5.56 -5.18 1.16
C VAL A 281 -4.12 -5.44 0.72
N ALA A 282 -3.12 -4.98 1.50
CA ALA A 282 -1.71 -5.21 1.21
C ALA A 282 -1.37 -6.71 1.13
N LEU A 283 -1.87 -7.51 2.09
CA LEU A 283 -1.68 -8.96 2.05
C LEU A 283 -2.39 -9.59 0.85
N ALA A 284 -3.65 -9.24 0.60
CA ALA A 284 -4.47 -9.80 -0.48
C ALA A 284 -3.85 -9.55 -1.87
N GLN A 285 -3.21 -8.41 -2.10
CA GLN A 285 -2.52 -8.11 -3.36
C GLN A 285 -1.35 -9.07 -3.60
N ILE A 286 -0.54 -9.34 -2.57
CA ILE A 286 0.57 -10.32 -2.67
C ILE A 286 0.03 -11.75 -2.86
N LEU A 287 -1.04 -12.10 -2.16
CA LEU A 287 -1.69 -13.41 -2.31
C LEU A 287 -2.27 -13.60 -3.71
N ALA A 288 -2.82 -12.55 -4.30
CA ALA A 288 -3.31 -12.55 -5.67
C ALA A 288 -2.18 -12.72 -6.68
N MET A 289 -1.07 -12.02 -6.52
CA MET A 289 0.12 -12.18 -7.36
C MET A 289 0.62 -13.64 -7.38
N ASN A 290 0.58 -14.31 -6.23
CA ASN A 290 1.02 -15.71 -6.08
C ASN A 290 -0.12 -16.73 -6.29
N ARG A 291 -1.34 -16.31 -6.59
CA ARG A 291 -2.53 -17.17 -6.76
C ARG A 291 -2.74 -18.13 -5.57
N SER A 292 -2.59 -17.61 -4.36
CA SER A 292 -2.60 -18.41 -3.12
C SER A 292 -4.03 -18.78 -2.71
N GLN A 293 -4.20 -19.97 -2.14
CA GLN A 293 -5.47 -20.41 -1.58
C GLN A 293 -5.41 -20.31 -0.05
N PRO A 294 -6.47 -19.80 0.60
CA PRO A 294 -6.57 -19.80 2.06
C PRO A 294 -6.83 -21.20 2.62
N SER A 295 -6.44 -21.43 3.87
CA SER A 295 -6.71 -22.69 4.56
C SER A 295 -6.76 -22.53 6.08
N GLY A 296 -7.45 -23.48 6.73
CA GLY A 296 -7.55 -23.58 8.17
C GLY A 296 -8.43 -22.48 8.79
N LYS A 297 -8.34 -22.30 10.09
CA LYS A 297 -9.19 -21.36 10.83
C LYS A 297 -8.48 -20.05 11.10
N ALA A 298 -9.25 -18.96 11.15
CA ALA A 298 -8.78 -17.63 11.48
C ALA A 298 -9.75 -16.94 12.44
N ARG A 299 -9.20 -16.21 13.42
CA ARG A 299 -9.99 -15.42 14.38
C ARG A 299 -9.85 -13.95 14.04
N TYR A 300 -10.94 -13.20 14.18
CA TYR A 300 -10.99 -11.77 13.99
C TYR A 300 -11.91 -11.14 15.05
N ARG A 301 -11.87 -9.82 15.17
CA ARG A 301 -12.70 -9.08 16.13
C ARG A 301 -13.60 -8.10 15.38
N LEU A 302 -14.83 -7.98 15.85
CA LEU A 302 -15.68 -6.85 15.53
C LEU A 302 -15.60 -5.86 16.68
N LYS A 303 -15.17 -4.65 16.40
CA LYS A 303 -14.91 -3.63 17.42
C LYS A 303 -16.09 -3.43 18.35
N ASP A 304 -15.84 -3.53 19.65
CA ASP A 304 -16.81 -3.36 20.76
C ASP A 304 -18.01 -4.33 20.74
N VAL A 305 -17.98 -5.41 19.93
CA VAL A 305 -19.11 -6.33 19.77
C VAL A 305 -18.75 -7.75 20.19
N TRP A 306 -17.91 -8.45 19.43
CA TRP A 306 -17.55 -9.85 19.68
C TRP A 306 -16.34 -10.31 18.85
N GLU A 307 -15.81 -11.48 19.23
CA GLU A 307 -14.82 -12.20 18.45
C GLU A 307 -15.48 -13.19 17.50
N GLY A 308 -15.02 -13.24 16.25
CA GLY A 308 -15.46 -14.16 15.22
C GLY A 308 -14.38 -15.17 14.84
N GLU A 309 -14.82 -16.30 14.32
CA GLU A 309 -13.96 -17.31 13.70
C GLU A 309 -14.43 -17.53 12.26
N ALA A 310 -13.51 -17.55 11.30
CA ALA A 310 -13.75 -17.93 9.92
C ALA A 310 -13.06 -19.27 9.64
N ASP A 311 -13.76 -20.20 9.04
CA ASP A 311 -13.16 -21.37 8.43
C ASP A 311 -12.72 -20.99 7.02
N LEU A 312 -11.41 -20.83 6.82
CA LEU A 312 -10.87 -20.34 5.56
C LEU A 312 -10.89 -21.39 4.45
N ASP A 313 -11.08 -22.65 4.78
CA ASP A 313 -11.30 -23.73 3.80
C ASP A 313 -12.62 -23.54 3.02
N ASP A 314 -13.56 -22.76 3.55
CA ASP A 314 -14.80 -22.39 2.86
C ASP A 314 -14.60 -21.31 1.76
N TYR A 315 -13.43 -20.66 1.70
CA TYR A 315 -13.11 -19.58 0.77
C TYR A 315 -12.23 -20.09 -0.37
N HIS A 316 -12.84 -20.67 -1.39
CA HIS A 316 -12.13 -21.09 -2.58
C HIS A 316 -12.07 -19.96 -3.62
N ILE A 317 -10.85 -19.55 -4.02
CA ILE A 317 -10.63 -18.49 -5.01
C ILE A 317 -10.44 -19.12 -6.39
N ASP A 318 -11.33 -18.82 -7.33
CA ASP A 318 -11.20 -19.21 -8.74
C ASP A 318 -10.29 -18.21 -9.47
N TRP A 319 -8.99 -18.49 -9.47
CA TRP A 319 -7.98 -17.62 -10.07
C TRP A 319 -8.09 -17.50 -11.60
N ASP A 320 -8.71 -18.44 -12.28
CA ASP A 320 -8.83 -18.41 -13.74
C ASP A 320 -10.04 -17.61 -14.21
N ASN A 321 -11.08 -17.49 -13.34
CA ASN A 321 -12.30 -16.75 -13.61
C ASN A 321 -12.63 -15.77 -12.49
N MET A 322 -11.62 -15.17 -11.86
CA MET A 322 -11.77 -14.31 -10.69
C MET A 322 -12.75 -13.16 -10.95
N GLN A 323 -13.75 -13.08 -10.11
CA GLN A 323 -14.74 -12.01 -10.11
C GLN A 323 -14.51 -11.09 -8.92
N LEU A 324 -15.09 -9.90 -8.93
CA LEU A 324 -14.97 -8.93 -7.85
C LEU A 324 -15.41 -9.48 -6.48
N ARG A 325 -16.40 -10.37 -6.44
CA ARG A 325 -16.81 -11.06 -5.19
C ARG A 325 -15.69 -11.97 -4.65
N ASP A 326 -14.91 -12.59 -5.55
CA ASP A 326 -13.81 -13.48 -5.16
C ASP A 326 -12.65 -12.64 -4.62
N THR A 327 -12.42 -11.46 -5.21
CA THR A 327 -11.50 -10.45 -4.66
C THR A 327 -11.91 -10.02 -3.26
N ALA A 328 -13.19 -9.69 -3.05
CA ALA A 328 -13.70 -9.31 -1.73
C ALA A 328 -13.58 -10.45 -0.70
N SER A 329 -13.83 -11.70 -1.13
CA SER A 329 -13.64 -12.89 -0.29
C SER A 329 -12.16 -13.12 0.06
N LEU A 330 -11.25 -12.93 -0.88
CA LEU A 330 -9.80 -12.97 -0.64
C LEU A 330 -9.38 -11.93 0.38
N ILE A 331 -9.83 -10.68 0.24
CA ILE A 331 -9.51 -9.59 1.16
C ILE A 331 -10.09 -9.87 2.56
N PHE A 332 -11.30 -10.40 2.65
CA PHE A 332 -11.88 -10.81 3.93
C PHE A 332 -11.08 -11.94 4.58
N ALA A 333 -10.71 -12.99 3.82
CA ALA A 333 -9.89 -14.08 4.33
C ALA A 333 -8.50 -13.58 4.80
N ALA A 334 -7.90 -12.63 4.06
CA ALA A 334 -6.66 -11.96 4.48
C ALA A 334 -6.86 -11.18 5.78
N SER A 335 -7.94 -10.39 5.91
CA SER A 335 -8.27 -9.65 7.13
C SER A 335 -8.48 -10.56 8.34
N ALA A 336 -9.24 -11.64 8.17
CA ALA A 336 -9.46 -12.64 9.22
C ALA A 336 -8.15 -13.32 9.63
N SER A 337 -7.33 -13.73 8.65
CA SER A 337 -6.03 -14.37 8.93
C SER A 337 -5.06 -13.46 9.69
N LEU A 338 -5.15 -12.14 9.51
CA LEU A 338 -4.39 -11.16 10.27
C LEU A 338 -4.96 -10.91 11.69
N GLY A 339 -6.08 -11.51 12.05
CA GLY A 339 -6.75 -11.25 13.33
C GLY A 339 -7.21 -9.80 13.47
N SER A 340 -7.67 -9.20 12.37
CA SER A 340 -8.02 -7.78 12.33
C SER A 340 -9.16 -7.43 13.26
N GLU A 341 -9.11 -6.22 13.83
CA GLU A 341 -10.23 -5.59 14.50
C GLU A 341 -11.01 -4.75 13.49
N MET A 342 -12.19 -5.24 13.10
CA MET A 342 -12.98 -4.69 12.01
C MET A 342 -14.07 -3.74 12.50
N SER A 343 -14.21 -2.59 11.83
CA SER A 343 -15.33 -1.66 12.02
C SER A 343 -15.62 -0.87 10.74
N PRO A 344 -16.81 -0.23 10.62
CA PRO A 344 -17.11 0.64 9.49
C PRO A 344 -16.24 1.89 9.40
N ALA A 345 -15.72 2.38 10.52
CA ALA A 345 -14.88 3.57 10.56
C ALA A 345 -13.40 3.26 10.32
N HIS A 346 -12.93 2.10 10.77
CA HIS A 346 -11.52 1.75 10.73
C HIS A 346 -11.33 0.25 11.02
N THR A 347 -10.56 -0.43 10.19
CA THR A 347 -10.12 -1.81 10.45
C THR A 347 -8.62 -1.84 10.68
N ALA A 348 -8.21 -2.35 11.84
CA ALA A 348 -6.83 -2.38 12.29
C ALA A 348 -6.23 -3.79 12.18
N SER A 349 -5.02 -3.87 11.64
CA SER A 349 -4.19 -5.09 11.60
C SER A 349 -2.79 -4.79 12.14
N SER A 350 -2.17 -5.77 12.80
CA SER A 350 -0.80 -5.65 13.28
C SER A 350 0.20 -6.26 12.30
N MET A 351 1.32 -5.59 12.04
CA MET A 351 2.43 -6.14 11.25
C MET A 351 2.97 -7.47 11.82
N ARG A 352 2.93 -7.65 13.13
CA ARG A 352 3.33 -8.91 13.79
C ARG A 352 2.51 -10.12 13.37
N ASN A 353 1.27 -9.90 12.92
CA ASN A 353 0.36 -10.98 12.55
C ASN A 353 0.55 -11.48 11.11
N PHE A 354 1.33 -10.78 10.28
CA PHE A 354 1.57 -11.19 8.89
C PHE A 354 2.29 -12.53 8.81
N LYS A 355 3.40 -12.70 9.52
CA LYS A 355 4.14 -13.96 9.50
C LYS A 355 3.29 -15.15 9.97
N PRO A 356 2.59 -15.09 11.11
CA PRO A 356 1.68 -16.18 11.52
C PRO A 356 0.57 -16.44 10.50
N ALA A 357 -0.03 -15.39 9.91
CA ALA A 357 -1.04 -15.55 8.86
C ALA A 357 -0.48 -16.31 7.65
N LEU A 358 0.66 -15.86 7.13
CA LEU A 358 1.34 -16.48 5.99
C LEU A 358 1.64 -17.97 6.23
N ILE A 359 2.17 -18.32 7.41
CA ILE A 359 2.52 -19.70 7.76
C ILE A 359 1.27 -20.57 7.99
N CYS A 360 0.31 -20.08 8.77
CA CYS A 360 -0.81 -20.90 9.24
C CYS A 360 -1.95 -20.99 8.24
N ASN A 361 -2.17 -19.94 7.44
CA ASN A 361 -3.35 -19.83 6.60
C ASN A 361 -3.07 -19.81 5.10
N TRP A 362 -1.84 -19.54 4.67
CA TRP A 362 -1.55 -19.29 3.26
C TRP A 362 -0.44 -20.19 2.65
N GLY A 363 0.15 -21.10 3.44
CA GLY A 363 1.17 -22.04 2.95
C GLY A 363 2.49 -21.37 2.53
N TYR A 364 2.85 -20.26 3.18
CA TYR A 364 4.08 -19.52 2.90
C TYR A 364 5.24 -20.02 3.75
N SER A 365 6.43 -19.74 3.26
CA SER A 365 7.68 -20.06 3.95
C SER A 365 7.79 -19.34 5.29
N PRO A 366 8.23 -20.04 6.35
CA PRO A 366 8.51 -19.42 7.65
C PRO A 366 9.72 -18.47 7.63
N ARG A 367 10.40 -18.33 6.49
CA ARG A 367 11.50 -17.36 6.28
C ARG A 367 11.02 -15.91 6.23
N ALA A 368 9.71 -15.67 6.09
CA ALA A 368 9.15 -14.33 6.22
C ALA A 368 9.58 -13.68 7.54
N LYS A 369 10.02 -12.41 7.48
CA LYS A 369 10.57 -11.68 8.62
C LYS A 369 9.81 -10.39 8.85
N TYR A 370 9.47 -10.11 10.09
CA TYR A 370 9.06 -8.78 10.53
C TYR A 370 10.30 -8.00 10.96
N ILE A 371 10.65 -6.98 10.20
CA ILE A 371 11.80 -6.09 10.46
C ILE A 371 11.26 -4.76 10.98
N LYS A 372 11.76 -4.33 12.13
CA LYS A 372 11.38 -3.10 12.81
C LYS A 372 12.61 -2.44 13.44
N ASP A 373 12.54 -1.13 13.58
CA ASP A 373 13.56 -0.32 14.29
C ASP A 373 14.98 -0.36 13.67
N SER A 374 15.11 -0.86 12.43
CA SER A 374 16.34 -0.78 11.64
C SER A 374 16.57 0.62 11.09
N ASN A 375 17.82 0.93 10.69
CA ASN A 375 18.13 2.17 10.01
C ASN A 375 17.67 2.14 8.53
N ASP A 376 17.58 3.31 7.91
CA ASP A 376 17.07 3.42 6.53
C ASP A 376 17.93 2.65 5.50
N SER A 377 19.25 2.56 5.70
CA SER A 377 20.14 1.83 4.79
C SER A 377 19.86 0.33 4.82
N GLU A 378 19.71 -0.27 5.99
CA GLU A 378 19.36 -1.69 6.14
C GLU A 378 17.98 -2.00 5.56
N LEU A 379 17.01 -1.11 5.80
CA LEU A 379 15.66 -1.28 5.27
C LEU A 379 15.66 -1.23 3.73
N ILE A 380 16.36 -0.27 3.13
CA ILE A 380 16.39 -0.10 1.68
C ILE A 380 17.17 -1.23 0.99
N GLU A 381 18.29 -1.68 1.57
CA GLU A 381 19.05 -2.83 1.07
C GLU A 381 18.17 -4.09 1.06
N THR A 382 17.44 -4.33 2.16
CA THR A 382 16.50 -5.48 2.22
C THR A 382 15.40 -5.35 1.16
N VAL A 383 14.84 -4.15 0.94
CA VAL A 383 13.82 -3.93 -0.10
C VAL A 383 14.37 -4.30 -1.48
N TYR A 384 15.59 -3.87 -1.81
CA TYR A 384 16.20 -4.19 -3.10
C TYR A 384 16.45 -5.69 -3.27
N GLU A 385 17.01 -6.36 -2.26
CA GLU A 385 17.25 -7.81 -2.28
C GLU A 385 15.97 -8.61 -2.49
N GLU A 386 14.87 -8.20 -1.84
CA GLU A 386 13.57 -8.83 -1.98
C GLU A 386 12.99 -8.61 -3.39
N LEU A 387 13.02 -7.38 -3.87
CA LEU A 387 12.49 -7.04 -5.20
C LEU A 387 13.30 -7.72 -6.33
N ASP A 388 14.63 -7.76 -6.24
CA ASP A 388 15.49 -8.51 -7.18
C ASP A 388 15.20 -10.01 -7.18
N SER A 389 14.72 -10.53 -6.05
CA SER A 389 14.26 -11.92 -5.92
C SER A 389 12.80 -12.11 -6.35
N GLY A 390 12.14 -11.10 -6.92
CA GLY A 390 10.74 -11.16 -7.36
C GLY A 390 9.72 -11.18 -6.21
N ARG A 391 10.08 -10.70 -5.03
CA ARG A 391 9.23 -10.68 -3.85
C ARG A 391 8.89 -9.24 -3.45
N PRO A 392 7.62 -8.83 -3.56
CA PRO A 392 7.17 -7.55 -3.02
C PRO A 392 7.23 -7.56 -1.49
N VAL A 393 7.42 -6.37 -0.91
CA VAL A 393 7.59 -6.16 0.53
C VAL A 393 6.38 -5.42 1.08
N VAL A 394 5.78 -5.93 2.17
CA VAL A 394 4.76 -5.16 2.90
C VAL A 394 5.47 -4.17 3.82
N VAL A 395 5.12 -2.91 3.73
CA VAL A 395 5.73 -1.84 4.54
C VAL A 395 4.69 -1.12 5.38
N SER A 396 5.11 -0.56 6.51
CA SER A 396 4.22 0.20 7.40
C SER A 396 4.85 1.51 7.84
N GLY A 397 4.08 2.59 7.68
CA GLY A 397 4.44 3.94 8.11
C GLY A 397 3.23 4.87 8.14
N SER A 398 3.27 5.88 9.01
CA SER A 398 2.22 6.91 9.13
C SER A 398 0.80 6.33 9.28
N SER A 399 0.65 5.28 10.10
CA SER A 399 -0.62 4.58 10.38
C SER A 399 -1.23 3.86 9.16
N HIS A 400 -0.42 3.58 8.13
CA HIS A 400 -0.84 2.85 6.94
C HIS A 400 0.08 1.67 6.64
N ILE A 401 -0.50 0.58 6.11
CA ILE A 401 0.22 -0.60 5.63
C ILE A 401 -0.01 -0.68 4.12
N PHE A 402 1.07 -0.78 3.34
CA PHE A 402 1.02 -0.78 1.88
C PHE A 402 2.13 -1.66 1.30
N VAL A 403 2.19 -1.80 -0.01
CA VAL A 403 3.17 -2.66 -0.67
C VAL A 403 4.21 -1.82 -1.39
N CYS A 404 5.48 -2.19 -1.22
CA CYS A 404 6.58 -1.78 -2.07
C CYS A 404 6.88 -2.94 -3.03
N ASP A 405 6.70 -2.73 -4.33
CA ASP A 405 6.70 -3.79 -5.33
C ASP A 405 7.59 -3.53 -6.55
N GLY A 406 8.35 -2.44 -6.54
CA GLY A 406 9.27 -2.12 -7.60
C GLY A 406 10.30 -1.08 -7.18
N TYR A 407 11.38 -0.98 -7.95
CA TYR A 407 12.36 0.11 -7.82
C TYR A 407 12.95 0.49 -9.18
N ASP A 408 13.31 1.76 -9.33
CA ASP A 408 14.07 2.28 -10.47
C ASP A 408 15.04 3.35 -9.98
N GLN A 409 16.33 3.06 -10.03
CA GLN A 409 17.39 3.90 -9.45
C GLN A 409 17.08 4.26 -7.98
N ASP A 410 16.83 5.53 -7.68
CA ASP A 410 16.58 6.04 -6.33
C ASP A 410 15.07 6.03 -5.96
N PHE A 411 14.22 5.50 -6.82
CA PHE A 411 12.78 5.48 -6.61
C PHE A 411 12.32 4.09 -6.22
N LEU A 412 11.41 4.04 -5.24
CA LEU A 412 10.65 2.86 -4.89
C LEU A 412 9.21 3.02 -5.41
N HIS A 413 8.67 1.96 -5.96
CA HIS A 413 7.27 1.92 -6.36
C HIS A 413 6.41 1.47 -5.19
N TYR A 414 5.33 2.22 -4.92
CA TYR A 414 4.36 1.91 -3.87
C TYR A 414 2.98 1.70 -4.46
N ASN A 415 2.33 0.64 -4.00
CA ASN A 415 0.90 0.39 -4.17
C ASN A 415 0.23 0.57 -2.81
N PHE A 416 -0.58 1.62 -2.68
CA PHE A 416 -1.20 2.02 -1.41
C PHE A 416 -2.47 1.24 -1.06
N GLY A 417 -3.02 0.44 -1.98
CA GLY A 417 -4.28 -0.26 -1.76
C GLY A 417 -5.48 0.67 -1.73
N TRP A 418 -5.54 1.62 -2.69
CA TRP A 418 -6.59 2.61 -2.90
C TRP A 418 -7.05 2.62 -4.37
N GLU A 419 -7.28 1.43 -4.96
CA GLU A 419 -7.72 1.27 -6.36
C GLU A 419 -6.82 2.04 -7.36
N GLY A 420 -5.50 2.00 -7.14
CA GLY A 420 -4.51 2.69 -7.96
C GLY A 420 -4.32 4.17 -7.63
N ASP A 421 -5.14 4.74 -6.74
CA ASP A 421 -4.97 6.14 -6.33
C ASP A 421 -3.61 6.35 -5.67
N CYS A 422 -2.87 7.34 -6.15
CA CYS A 422 -1.53 7.71 -5.70
C CYS A 422 -0.44 6.65 -5.93
N ASN A 423 -0.72 5.50 -6.55
CA ASN A 423 0.31 4.53 -6.87
C ASN A 423 1.40 5.17 -7.73
N GLY A 424 2.65 4.79 -7.50
CA GLY A 424 3.74 5.37 -8.27
C GLY A 424 5.11 5.25 -7.63
N TRP A 425 6.03 5.95 -8.23
CA TRP A 425 7.44 5.98 -7.91
C TRP A 425 7.75 7.17 -7.02
N TYR A 426 8.29 6.90 -5.85
CA TYR A 426 8.62 7.88 -4.83
C TYR A 426 10.11 7.79 -4.52
N ARG A 427 10.80 8.92 -4.49
CA ARG A 427 12.22 8.95 -4.14
C ARG A 427 12.43 8.40 -2.73
N ALA A 428 13.27 7.40 -2.61
CA ALA A 428 13.49 6.71 -1.34
C ALA A 428 14.20 7.63 -0.32
N ILE A 429 15.32 8.21 -0.70
CA ILE A 429 16.15 9.07 0.15
C ILE A 429 16.59 10.29 -0.65
N VAL A 430 16.40 11.49 -0.11
CA VAL A 430 16.87 12.74 -0.72
C VAL A 430 18.25 13.14 -0.18
N ILE A 431 18.54 12.86 1.10
CA ILE A 431 19.78 13.25 1.78
C ILE A 431 20.42 12.06 2.50
N PRO A 432 21.37 11.34 1.90
CA PRO A 432 21.96 10.16 2.52
C PRO A 432 22.68 10.41 3.86
N SER A 433 23.18 11.63 4.09
CA SER A 433 23.92 12.00 5.30
C SER A 433 23.06 12.51 6.45
N MET A 434 21.73 12.57 6.29
CA MET A 434 20.82 13.02 7.34
C MET A 434 20.61 11.90 8.36
N SER A 435 20.72 12.21 9.65
CA SER A 435 20.56 11.22 10.74
C SER A 435 19.10 10.87 11.06
N GLU A 436 18.15 11.66 10.57
CA GLU A 436 16.73 11.41 10.76
C GLU A 436 16.19 10.41 9.74
N LYS A 437 15.18 9.64 10.12
CA LYS A 437 14.51 8.69 9.22
C LYS A 437 13.90 9.39 8.02
N GLN A 438 14.26 8.95 6.82
CA GLN A 438 13.83 9.53 5.55
C GLN A 438 12.86 8.65 4.78
N LEU A 439 12.90 7.32 4.96
CA LEU A 439 11.94 6.40 4.38
C LEU A 439 10.53 6.66 4.94
N PRO A 440 9.48 6.50 4.11
CA PRO A 440 8.09 6.71 4.56
C PRO A 440 7.57 5.59 5.46
N PHE A 441 8.34 4.55 5.69
CA PHE A 441 8.01 3.42 6.55
C PHE A 441 9.10 3.17 7.60
N THR A 442 8.71 2.53 8.69
CA THR A 442 9.58 2.23 9.83
C THR A 442 9.67 0.73 10.10
N SER A 443 8.86 -0.07 9.42
CA SER A 443 8.87 -1.52 9.54
C SER A 443 8.39 -2.18 8.25
N MET A 444 8.77 -3.45 8.06
CA MET A 444 8.40 -4.23 6.89
C MET A 444 8.24 -5.72 7.19
N ILE A 445 7.54 -6.41 6.29
CA ILE A 445 7.58 -7.87 6.16
C ILE A 445 8.34 -8.20 4.89
N ALA A 446 9.48 -8.85 5.03
CA ALA A 446 10.34 -9.32 3.95
C ALA A 446 10.31 -10.86 3.87
N GLY A 447 10.84 -11.46 2.81
CA GLY A 447 10.90 -12.91 2.63
C GLY A 447 9.54 -13.57 2.35
N ILE A 448 8.59 -12.83 1.80
CA ILE A 448 7.25 -13.33 1.51
C ILE A 448 7.29 -14.20 0.25
N SER A 449 7.32 -15.52 0.42
CA SER A 449 7.28 -16.47 -0.68
C SER A 449 6.47 -17.71 -0.32
N PRO A 450 5.74 -18.31 -1.27
CA PRO A 450 5.14 -19.63 -1.07
C PRO A 450 6.21 -20.63 -0.61
N MET A 451 5.81 -21.65 0.15
CA MET A 451 6.72 -22.70 0.59
C MET A 451 7.04 -23.65 -0.58
N ASP A 452 8.32 -23.93 -0.79
CA ASP A 452 8.79 -24.87 -1.82
C ASP A 452 9.80 -25.86 -1.20
N PRO A 453 9.54 -27.17 -1.22
CA PRO A 453 8.30 -27.79 -1.68
C PRO A 453 7.11 -27.49 -0.76
N PRO A 454 5.86 -27.49 -1.25
CA PRO A 454 4.68 -27.19 -0.43
C PRO A 454 4.48 -28.11 0.78
N SER A 455 4.95 -29.35 0.72
CA SER A 455 4.93 -30.31 1.83
C SER A 455 6.00 -30.06 2.89
N GLY A 456 6.95 -29.14 2.62
CA GLY A 456 8.10 -28.92 3.48
C GLY A 456 9.13 -30.06 3.45
N THR A 457 10.12 -29.96 4.34
CA THR A 457 11.22 -30.91 4.50
C THR A 457 11.18 -31.56 5.87
N TYR A 458 11.30 -32.89 5.93
CA TYR A 458 11.23 -33.67 7.17
C TYR A 458 12.53 -34.40 7.45
N ARG A 459 12.92 -34.46 8.74
CA ARG A 459 14.03 -35.26 9.22
C ARG A 459 13.69 -35.90 10.57
N GLU A 460 14.17 -37.15 10.78
CA GLU A 460 14.19 -37.80 12.10
C GLU A 460 15.65 -38.02 12.53
N VAL A 461 15.94 -37.66 13.77
CA VAL A 461 17.29 -37.77 14.35
C VAL A 461 17.23 -38.50 15.67
N SER A 462 18.10 -39.48 15.86
CA SER A 462 18.28 -40.19 17.13
C SER A 462 19.62 -39.81 17.75
N LEU A 463 19.59 -39.20 18.93
CA LEU A 463 20.78 -38.73 19.64
C LEU A 463 21.33 -39.85 20.56
N ALA A 464 22.58 -40.19 20.35
CA ALA A 464 23.29 -41.14 21.23
C ALA A 464 23.68 -40.49 22.59
N ARG A 465 23.78 -39.16 22.62
CA ARG A 465 24.08 -38.33 23.81
C ARG A 465 23.44 -36.96 23.66
N GLU A 466 23.11 -36.35 24.79
CA GLU A 466 22.68 -34.95 24.89
C GLU A 466 23.75 -33.96 24.38
N GLY A 467 23.34 -32.78 23.91
CA GLY A 467 24.20 -31.73 23.40
C GLY A 467 24.83 -32.03 22.04
N ARG A 468 24.24 -32.96 21.23
CA ARG A 468 24.79 -33.40 19.94
C ARG A 468 23.92 -33.13 18.75
N LEU A 469 22.80 -32.47 18.91
CA LEU A 469 21.90 -32.15 17.77
C LEU A 469 22.61 -31.31 16.72
N ALA A 470 23.42 -30.33 17.14
CA ALA A 470 24.17 -29.45 16.24
C ALA A 470 25.14 -30.21 15.32
N GLN A 471 25.69 -31.34 15.76
CA GLN A 471 26.59 -32.20 14.95
C GLN A 471 25.81 -33.23 14.12
N ALA A 472 24.56 -33.51 14.47
CA ALA A 472 23.71 -34.48 13.76
C ALA A 472 23.00 -33.86 12.54
N LEU A 473 22.96 -32.54 12.42
CA LEU A 473 22.35 -31.79 11.34
C LEU A 473 23.41 -30.98 10.58
N SER A 474 23.29 -30.94 9.24
CA SER A 474 24.06 -30.00 8.42
C SER A 474 23.57 -28.55 8.59
N GLU A 475 24.35 -27.55 8.18
CA GLU A 475 23.92 -26.14 8.24
C GLU A 475 22.68 -25.92 7.37
N GLU A 476 22.62 -26.55 6.17
CA GLU A 476 21.45 -26.51 5.29
C GLU A 476 20.19 -27.11 5.97
N GLU A 477 20.33 -28.22 6.70
CA GLU A 477 19.24 -28.83 7.47
C GLU A 477 18.78 -27.94 8.62
N LYS A 478 19.71 -27.29 9.34
CA LYS A 478 19.38 -26.35 10.43
C LYS A 478 18.54 -25.16 9.94
N GLU A 479 18.82 -24.69 8.72
CA GLU A 479 18.10 -23.57 8.14
C GLU A 479 16.81 -23.99 7.42
N GLY A 480 16.82 -25.12 6.72
CA GLY A 480 15.81 -25.49 5.74
C GLY A 480 14.75 -26.48 6.21
N LEU A 481 14.98 -27.22 7.32
CA LEU A 481 13.99 -28.17 7.82
C LEU A 481 12.74 -27.48 8.31
N THR A 482 11.57 -27.95 7.85
CA THR A 482 10.27 -27.49 8.28
C THR A 482 9.62 -28.41 9.31
N SER A 483 10.07 -29.67 9.36
CA SER A 483 9.59 -30.67 10.32
C SER A 483 10.75 -31.53 10.82
N LEU A 484 10.87 -31.69 12.15
CA LEU A 484 11.93 -32.45 12.79
C LEU A 484 11.39 -33.31 13.92
N LYS A 485 11.74 -34.59 13.91
CA LYS A 485 11.59 -35.48 15.05
C LYS A 485 12.94 -35.76 15.70
N VAL A 486 13.02 -35.59 17.04
CA VAL A 486 14.23 -35.88 17.80
C VAL A 486 13.94 -36.97 18.84
N ASN A 487 14.76 -38.01 18.82
CA ASN A 487 14.69 -39.13 19.77
C ASN A 487 15.93 -39.14 20.65
N GLY A 488 15.80 -39.62 21.89
CA GLY A 488 16.89 -39.77 22.84
C GLY A 488 17.00 -38.60 23.81
N ASN A 489 18.13 -38.48 24.50
CA ASN A 489 18.32 -37.43 25.51
C ASN A 489 18.72 -36.12 24.85
N ILE A 490 18.05 -35.03 25.26
CA ILE A 490 18.32 -33.64 24.85
C ILE A 490 18.55 -32.77 26.08
N ASN A 491 19.48 -31.83 26.01
CA ASN A 491 19.74 -30.86 27.07
C ASN A 491 19.55 -29.41 26.56
N GLY A 492 19.95 -28.41 27.36
CA GLY A 492 19.82 -27.01 27.02
C GLY A 492 20.51 -26.59 25.74
N ASP A 493 21.66 -27.20 25.40
CA ASP A 493 22.39 -26.86 24.15
C ASP A 493 21.62 -27.35 22.90
N ASP A 494 20.98 -28.53 22.96
CA ASP A 494 20.11 -29.02 21.89
C ASP A 494 18.86 -28.15 21.75
N ILE A 495 18.27 -27.75 22.88
CA ILE A 495 17.09 -26.88 22.90
C ILE A 495 17.43 -25.49 22.39
N ALA A 496 18.62 -24.95 22.66
CA ALA A 496 19.07 -23.68 22.11
C ALA A 496 19.08 -23.70 20.56
N LEU A 497 19.55 -24.79 19.96
CA LEU A 497 19.49 -24.97 18.50
C LEU A 497 18.04 -25.09 18.01
N LEU A 498 17.20 -25.90 18.66
CA LEU A 498 15.80 -26.07 18.28
C LEU A 498 15.05 -24.75 18.31
N ARG A 499 15.32 -23.89 19.32
CA ARG A 499 14.75 -22.54 19.38
C ARG A 499 15.12 -21.70 18.17
N GLN A 500 16.42 -21.69 17.81
CA GLN A 500 16.89 -20.97 16.62
C GLN A 500 16.21 -21.49 15.35
N MET A 501 16.14 -22.81 15.18
CA MET A 501 15.45 -23.43 14.06
C MET A 501 13.96 -23.05 14.00
N CYS A 502 13.31 -22.84 15.15
CA CYS A 502 11.92 -22.40 15.26
C CYS A 502 11.73 -20.86 15.16
N GLY A 503 12.78 -20.13 14.83
CA GLY A 503 12.72 -18.65 14.68
C GLY A 503 12.83 -17.87 15.99
N GLY A 504 13.24 -18.50 17.09
CA GLY A 504 13.58 -17.84 18.35
C GLY A 504 14.99 -17.24 18.31
N ALA A 505 15.27 -16.25 19.17
CA ALA A 505 16.59 -15.65 19.30
C ALA A 505 17.65 -16.67 19.80
N ALA A 506 18.90 -16.45 19.37
CA ALA A 506 20.03 -17.21 19.89
C ALA A 506 20.22 -16.99 21.40
N PRO A 507 20.91 -17.90 22.14
CA PRO A 507 21.12 -17.77 23.58
C PRO A 507 21.83 -16.48 24.00
N ASP A 508 22.64 -15.89 23.12
CA ASP A 508 23.34 -14.63 23.33
C ASP A 508 22.53 -13.37 22.98
N GLY A 509 21.25 -13.54 22.62
CA GLY A 509 20.37 -12.45 22.23
C GLY A 509 20.62 -11.93 20.82
N SER A 510 21.53 -12.52 20.04
CA SER A 510 21.73 -12.13 18.65
C SER A 510 20.52 -12.50 17.78
N SER A 511 20.06 -11.57 16.94
CA SER A 511 18.86 -11.71 16.09
C SER A 511 19.14 -12.46 14.78
N GLY A 512 20.08 -13.38 14.75
CA GLY A 512 20.70 -13.86 13.52
C GLY A 512 20.12 -15.11 12.87
N TRP A 513 19.13 -15.82 13.45
CA TRP A 513 18.73 -17.10 12.86
C TRP A 513 17.41 -17.08 12.11
N THR A 514 17.48 -17.68 10.93
CA THR A 514 16.39 -17.74 9.94
C THR A 514 15.93 -19.18 9.72
N GLY A 515 15.92 -20.01 10.78
CA GLY A 515 15.44 -21.38 10.69
C GLY A 515 14.00 -21.47 10.18
N SER A 516 13.64 -22.60 9.62
CA SER A 516 12.34 -22.81 8.97
C SER A 516 11.45 -23.82 9.70
N LEU A 517 11.80 -24.23 10.91
CA LEU A 517 11.15 -25.34 11.64
C LEU A 517 9.77 -24.92 12.17
N MET A 518 8.73 -25.57 11.65
CA MET A 518 7.33 -25.34 12.01
C MET A 518 6.74 -26.46 12.86
N THR A 519 7.23 -27.68 12.69
CA THR A 519 6.72 -28.86 13.39
C THR A 519 7.87 -29.54 14.12
N LEU A 520 7.74 -29.72 15.43
CA LEU A 520 8.73 -30.35 16.27
C LEU A 520 8.12 -31.50 17.07
N ASP A 521 8.59 -32.71 16.82
CA ASP A 521 8.21 -33.91 17.56
C ASP A 521 9.33 -34.32 18.53
N LEU A 522 9.09 -34.15 19.82
CA LEU A 522 9.96 -34.57 20.92
C LEU A 522 9.35 -35.73 21.72
N SER A 523 8.27 -36.37 21.23
CA SER A 523 7.52 -37.39 21.97
C SER A 523 8.38 -38.57 22.46
N ASP A 524 9.43 -38.89 21.71
CA ASP A 524 10.40 -39.97 22.04
C ASP A 524 11.77 -39.42 22.52
N ALA A 525 11.82 -38.13 22.88
CA ALA A 525 12.96 -37.51 23.54
C ALA A 525 12.81 -37.52 25.07
N ASN A 526 13.91 -37.27 25.77
CA ASN A 526 13.91 -37.00 27.24
C ASN A 526 14.72 -35.73 27.50
N ILE A 527 14.14 -34.77 28.20
CA ILE A 527 14.86 -33.58 28.65
C ILE A 527 15.71 -33.96 29.86
N VAL A 528 17.03 -33.75 29.76
CA VAL A 528 17.99 -34.01 30.84
C VAL A 528 18.69 -32.73 31.27
N SER A 529 19.16 -32.69 32.51
CA SER A 529 19.84 -31.52 33.08
C SER A 529 21.11 -31.16 32.33
N GLY A 530 21.39 -29.86 32.25
CA GLY A 530 22.61 -29.28 31.67
C GLY A 530 22.38 -28.51 30.39
N GLY A 531 23.43 -27.85 29.91
CA GLY A 531 23.34 -26.93 28.78
C GLY A 531 22.52 -25.68 29.06
N VAL A 532 22.78 -24.61 28.30
CA VAL A 532 22.07 -23.33 28.43
C VAL A 532 21.19 -23.13 27.18
N TYR A 533 19.89 -22.98 27.37
CA TYR A 533 18.97 -22.78 26.25
C TYR A 533 18.56 -21.32 26.01
N PHE A 534 18.70 -20.46 27.06
CA PHE A 534 18.35 -19.05 26.96
C PHE A 534 19.19 -18.21 27.92
N THR A 535 19.57 -17.00 27.49
CA THR A 535 20.21 -15.99 28.32
C THR A 535 19.44 -14.69 28.20
N GLU A 536 18.94 -14.18 29.31
CA GLU A 536 18.35 -12.85 29.34
C GLU A 536 19.49 -11.80 29.34
N THR A 537 19.43 -10.86 28.41
CA THR A 537 20.51 -9.86 28.24
C THR A 537 20.13 -8.45 28.68
N ILE A 538 18.83 -8.19 28.97
CA ILE A 538 18.31 -6.83 29.17
C ILE A 538 18.67 -6.28 30.54
N ASP A 539 18.49 -7.05 31.63
CA ASP A 539 18.67 -6.55 32.99
C ASP A 539 19.68 -7.32 33.84
N THR A 540 19.78 -8.64 33.72
CA THR A 540 20.47 -9.47 34.71
C THR A 540 21.51 -10.45 34.16
N GLN A 541 21.61 -10.65 32.85
CA GLN A 541 22.39 -11.73 32.21
C GLN A 541 22.10 -13.13 32.81
N MET A 542 20.84 -13.38 33.15
CA MET A 542 20.41 -14.61 33.78
C MET A 542 20.40 -15.76 32.77
N GLN A 543 21.05 -16.85 33.09
CA GLN A 543 21.12 -18.05 32.24
C GLN A 543 20.10 -19.10 32.68
N PHE A 544 19.38 -19.65 31.71
CA PHE A 544 18.42 -20.72 31.91
C PHE A 544 18.96 -22.03 31.33
N SER A 545 19.08 -23.04 32.18
CA SER A 545 19.60 -24.37 31.84
C SER A 545 18.51 -25.43 31.96
N ALA A 546 18.62 -26.50 31.16
CA ALA A 546 17.67 -27.60 31.22
C ALA A 546 17.71 -28.34 32.55
N SER A 547 16.55 -28.80 33.01
CA SER A 547 16.33 -29.66 34.16
C SER A 547 15.59 -30.92 33.72
N ASN A 548 15.83 -32.04 34.43
CA ASN A 548 15.23 -33.33 34.08
C ASN A 548 13.70 -33.26 34.06
N ASP A 549 13.09 -33.69 32.97
CA ASP A 549 11.64 -33.83 32.76
C ASP A 549 10.84 -32.52 32.98
N VAL A 550 11.48 -31.36 32.81
CA VAL A 550 10.84 -30.05 32.94
C VAL A 550 10.99 -29.26 31.67
N LEU A 551 9.87 -28.73 31.17
CA LEU A 551 9.89 -27.67 30.20
C LEU A 551 10.05 -26.35 30.94
N GLY A 552 11.26 -25.82 30.99
CA GLY A 552 11.63 -24.71 31.87
C GLY A 552 11.15 -23.35 31.35
N GLN A 553 11.29 -22.36 32.24
CA GLN A 553 10.91 -20.96 31.94
C GLN A 553 11.62 -20.45 30.69
N PHE A 554 10.88 -19.78 29.79
CA PHE A 554 11.37 -19.22 28.52
C PHE A 554 11.97 -20.25 27.52
N MET A 555 11.75 -21.55 27.72
CA MET A 555 12.44 -22.60 26.95
C MET A 555 12.20 -22.52 25.44
N PHE A 556 11.02 -22.10 25.00
CA PHE A 556 10.65 -21.84 23.61
C PHE A 556 10.10 -20.42 23.41
N ILE A 557 10.54 -19.44 24.21
CA ILE A 557 10.11 -18.03 24.05
C ILE A 557 10.38 -17.54 22.62
N ASP A 558 9.41 -16.80 22.05
CA ASP A 558 9.48 -16.16 20.71
C ASP A 558 9.81 -17.10 19.54
N CYS A 559 9.49 -18.38 19.67
CA CYS A 559 9.61 -19.34 18.57
C CYS A 559 8.49 -19.10 17.52
N HIS A 560 8.62 -18.00 16.78
CA HIS A 560 7.56 -17.48 15.90
C HIS A 560 7.21 -18.37 14.71
N ASN A 561 8.07 -19.34 14.34
CA ASN A 561 7.79 -20.29 13.25
C ASN A 561 7.05 -21.52 13.73
N LEU A 562 7.14 -21.84 15.02
CA LEU A 562 6.60 -23.06 15.59
C LEU A 562 5.08 -23.11 15.49
N ARG A 563 4.55 -24.04 14.69
CA ARG A 563 3.12 -24.26 14.46
C ARG A 563 2.57 -25.42 15.28
N SER A 564 3.39 -26.47 15.42
CA SER A 564 3.01 -27.67 16.16
C SER A 564 4.18 -28.24 16.94
N ILE A 565 3.95 -28.64 18.19
CA ILE A 565 4.95 -29.33 19.01
C ILE A 565 4.32 -30.50 19.76
N MET A 566 5.04 -31.63 19.79
CA MET A 566 4.77 -32.76 20.68
C MET A 566 5.86 -32.83 21.74
N LEU A 567 5.50 -32.64 23.03
CA LEU A 567 6.42 -32.68 24.15
C LEU A 567 6.78 -34.13 24.51
N PRO A 568 7.95 -34.32 25.14
CA PRO A 568 8.34 -35.63 25.67
C PRO A 568 7.31 -36.22 26.64
N ARG A 569 7.06 -37.52 26.51
CA ARG A 569 6.18 -38.25 27.45
C ARG A 569 6.65 -38.23 28.89
N THR A 570 7.94 -37.97 29.09
CA THR A 570 8.57 -37.89 30.45
C THR A 570 8.41 -36.52 31.08
N VAL A 571 8.06 -35.46 30.34
CA VAL A 571 7.89 -34.11 30.89
C VAL A 571 6.73 -34.09 31.88
N ARG A 572 7.01 -33.56 33.08
CA ARG A 572 6.06 -33.52 34.20
C ARG A 572 5.52 -32.14 34.49
N PHE A 573 6.15 -31.12 33.97
CA PHE A 573 5.83 -29.73 34.28
C PHE A 573 6.19 -28.80 33.13
N VAL A 574 5.29 -27.82 32.81
CA VAL A 574 5.53 -26.71 31.89
C VAL A 574 5.53 -25.43 32.69
N ASP A 575 6.67 -24.74 32.70
CA ASP A 575 6.95 -23.59 33.56
C ASP A 575 6.44 -22.27 32.95
N ASP A 576 6.51 -21.20 33.71
CA ASP A 576 6.08 -19.87 33.30
C ASP A 576 6.78 -19.41 32.02
N TYR A 577 5.99 -18.83 31.11
CA TYR A 577 6.48 -18.26 29.85
C TYR A 577 7.22 -19.24 28.94
N ALA A 578 7.06 -20.54 29.11
CA ALA A 578 7.78 -21.56 28.34
C ALA A 578 7.60 -21.40 26.82
N PHE A 579 6.44 -20.94 26.36
CA PHE A 579 6.09 -20.67 24.98
C PHE A 579 5.65 -19.21 24.73
N PHE A 580 6.03 -18.29 25.63
CA PHE A 580 5.65 -16.88 25.46
C PHE A 580 5.99 -16.37 24.05
N GLY A 581 5.04 -15.70 23.39
CA GLY A 581 5.26 -15.10 22.07
C GLY A 581 5.35 -16.09 20.89
N CYS A 582 5.00 -17.38 21.08
CA CYS A 582 4.92 -18.35 19.99
C CYS A 582 3.70 -18.05 19.09
N SER A 583 3.77 -16.97 18.31
CA SER A 583 2.64 -16.37 17.60
C SER A 583 2.02 -17.25 16.51
N SER A 584 2.73 -18.30 16.04
CA SER A 584 2.20 -19.27 15.05
C SER A 584 1.74 -20.57 15.68
N LEU A 585 1.88 -20.78 16.99
CA LEU A 585 1.58 -22.07 17.64
C LEU A 585 0.08 -22.35 17.63
N GLN A 586 -0.32 -23.40 16.93
CA GLN A 586 -1.71 -23.87 16.82
C GLN A 586 -1.96 -25.14 17.66
N HIS A 587 -0.99 -26.07 17.62
CA HIS A 587 -1.18 -27.38 18.23
C HIS A 587 -0.04 -27.74 19.17
N ILE A 588 -0.37 -28.22 20.36
CA ILE A 588 0.57 -28.77 21.30
C ILE A 588 0.05 -30.07 21.89
N ASP A 589 0.92 -31.10 21.88
CA ASP A 589 0.75 -32.29 22.75
C ASP A 589 1.62 -32.08 23.98
N LEU A 590 1.01 -31.96 25.14
CA LEU A 590 1.68 -31.71 26.43
C LEU A 590 2.44 -32.93 26.99
N GLY A 591 2.38 -34.07 26.29
CA GLY A 591 3.06 -35.28 26.73
C GLY A 591 2.63 -35.71 28.15
N GLY A 592 3.57 -35.87 29.07
CA GLY A 592 3.31 -36.22 30.46
C GLY A 592 2.86 -35.06 31.35
N ALA A 593 2.93 -33.80 30.90
CA ALA A 593 2.64 -32.60 31.70
C ALA A 593 1.21 -32.11 31.61
N ALA A 594 0.26 -32.87 31.03
CA ALA A 594 -1.10 -32.41 30.69
C ALA A 594 -1.88 -31.74 31.86
N ASN A 595 -1.52 -32.03 33.10
CA ASN A 595 -2.18 -31.48 34.30
C ASN A 595 -1.25 -30.56 35.12
N ASN A 596 -0.08 -30.18 34.59
CA ASN A 596 0.92 -29.40 35.33
C ASN A 596 1.50 -28.31 34.42
N VAL A 597 0.69 -27.33 34.07
CA VAL A 597 1.05 -26.22 33.17
C VAL A 597 0.83 -24.90 33.89
N CYS A 598 1.85 -24.02 33.91
CA CYS A 598 1.69 -22.67 34.41
C CYS A 598 0.76 -21.83 33.51
N LEU A 599 -0.10 -21.03 34.12
CA LEU A 599 -1.08 -20.19 33.43
C LEU A 599 -0.45 -19.21 32.41
N THR A 600 0.78 -18.79 32.67
CA THR A 600 1.52 -17.85 31.81
C THR A 600 2.31 -18.54 30.70
N ALA A 601 2.38 -19.88 30.69
CA ALA A 601 3.22 -20.65 29.76
C ALA A 601 2.95 -20.31 28.28
N PHE A 602 1.70 -20.06 27.91
CA PHE A 602 1.25 -19.80 26.54
C PHE A 602 0.79 -18.37 26.31
N ARG A 603 1.23 -17.44 27.12
CA ARG A 603 0.89 -16.03 26.91
C ARG A 603 1.41 -15.54 25.55
N GLU A 604 0.58 -14.79 24.83
CA GLU A 604 0.84 -14.33 23.45
C GLU A 604 0.94 -15.47 22.39
N CYS A 605 0.32 -16.63 22.68
CA CYS A 605 0.09 -17.70 21.71
C CYS A 605 -1.33 -17.55 21.11
N ASP A 606 -1.59 -16.46 20.40
CA ASP A 606 -2.95 -16.06 20.00
C ASP A 606 -3.64 -17.04 19.03
N ARG A 607 -2.89 -17.97 18.43
CA ARG A 607 -3.38 -18.97 17.50
C ARG A 607 -3.57 -20.37 18.11
N LEU A 608 -3.34 -20.53 19.40
CA LEU A 608 -3.42 -21.85 20.02
C LEU A 608 -4.86 -22.40 19.99
N GLU A 609 -5.03 -23.53 19.32
CA GLU A 609 -6.31 -24.25 19.19
C GLU A 609 -6.45 -25.38 20.24
N THR A 610 -5.32 -25.89 20.72
CA THR A 610 -5.30 -26.93 21.75
C THR A 610 -5.86 -26.38 23.05
N ARG A 611 -6.94 -26.99 23.55
CA ARG A 611 -7.45 -26.67 24.89
C ARG A 611 -6.47 -27.13 25.95
N ILE A 612 -5.93 -26.19 26.69
CA ILE A 612 -5.12 -26.47 27.88
C ILE A 612 -6.08 -26.56 29.08
N PRO A 613 -6.09 -27.67 29.84
CA PRO A 613 -6.88 -27.71 31.06
C PRO A 613 -6.46 -26.58 32.01
N GLU A 614 -7.40 -25.75 32.44
CA GLU A 614 -7.21 -24.60 33.34
C GLU A 614 -6.68 -23.27 32.73
N LEU A 615 -6.54 -23.14 31.44
CA LEU A 615 -6.32 -21.84 30.77
C LEU A 615 -7.63 -21.21 30.29
#